data_12968298af2c2b2f369284053e8a5051
#
_entry.id   12968298af2c2b2f369284053e8a5051
#
_cell.length_a   1.000
_cell.length_b   1.000
_cell.length_c   1.000
_cell.angle_alpha   90.00
_cell.angle_beta   90.00
_cell.angle_gamma   90.00
#
_symmetry.space_group_name_H-M   'P 1'
#
loop_
_entity.id
_entity.type
_entity.pdbx_description
1 polymer ?
#
loop_
_entity_poly.entity_id
_entity_poly.type
_entity_poly.pdbx_seq_one_letter_code
_entity_poly.pdbx_strand_id
1 'polypeptide(L)'
;KGGAITRAAAEVGAIVGAKYLVTFTQSGDSARRMARLRSPIPIVAFTPEVGTYNRLALSWGVEPEVTPMVKHTDEMVKQADTLLIKSGRAQIGENVVIVAGSPPGIPGSTNAMRVHRVGDAVGGVVEAYR
;
A
#
# COMPACT_ATOMS: atom_id res chain seq x y z
N LYS A 1 -2.08 -9.63 -15.23
CA LYS A 1 -0.90 -8.89 -14.74
C LYS A 1 -1.07 -8.45 -13.30
N GLY A 2 -2.18 -7.80 -13.00
CA GLY A 2 -2.44 -7.36 -11.63
C GLY A 2 -2.48 -8.50 -10.64
N GLY A 3 -3.02 -9.64 -11.04
CA GLY A 3 -3.08 -10.80 -10.15
C GLY A 3 -1.71 -11.36 -9.82
N ALA A 4 -0.80 -11.35 -10.79
CA ALA A 4 0.57 -11.81 -10.54
C ALA A 4 1.29 -10.88 -9.57
N ILE A 5 1.10 -9.57 -9.72
CA ILE A 5 1.75 -8.58 -8.85
C ILE A 5 1.23 -8.71 -7.41
N THR A 6 -0.08 -8.84 -7.22
CA THR A 6 -0.63 -8.94 -5.88
C THR A 6 -0.19 -10.23 -5.18
N ARG A 7 -0.11 -11.34 -5.93
CA ARG A 7 0.40 -12.59 -5.37
C ARG A 7 1.86 -12.45 -4.97
N ALA A 8 2.67 -11.84 -5.85
CA ALA A 8 4.08 -11.64 -5.56
C ALA A 8 4.26 -10.76 -4.32
N ALA A 9 3.42 -9.73 -4.18
CA ALA A 9 3.50 -8.85 -3.02
C ALA A 9 3.24 -9.60 -1.72
N ALA A 10 2.27 -10.51 -1.71
CA ALA A 10 1.99 -11.31 -0.52
C ALA A 10 3.16 -12.23 -0.19
N GLU A 11 3.77 -12.84 -1.21
CA GLU A 11 4.91 -13.73 -0.99
C GLU A 11 6.13 -12.97 -0.50
N VAL A 12 6.42 -11.84 -1.13
CA VAL A 12 7.55 -11.00 -0.71
C VAL A 12 7.31 -10.49 0.70
N GLY A 13 6.08 -10.09 1.00
CA GLY A 13 5.72 -9.62 2.34
C GLY A 13 6.03 -10.66 3.41
N ALA A 14 5.72 -11.91 3.14
CA ALA A 14 6.03 -12.98 4.08
C ALA A 14 7.53 -13.13 4.28
N ILE A 15 8.30 -13.01 3.19
CA ILE A 15 9.76 -13.17 3.26
C ILE A 15 10.41 -12.05 4.06
N VAL A 16 9.97 -10.81 3.87
CA VAL A 16 10.61 -9.66 4.52
C VAL A 16 9.97 -9.30 5.86
N GLY A 17 8.97 -10.05 6.29
CA GLY A 17 8.29 -9.76 7.54
C GLY A 17 7.51 -8.45 7.50
N ALA A 18 6.82 -8.20 6.40
CA ALA A 18 6.10 -6.96 6.22
C ALA A 18 4.96 -6.82 7.24
N LYS A 19 4.81 -5.62 7.79
CA LYS A 19 3.76 -5.30 8.73
C LYS A 19 2.42 -5.17 8.03
N TYR A 20 2.43 -4.63 6.82
CA TYR A 20 1.23 -4.41 6.01
C TYR A 20 1.55 -4.61 4.54
N LEU A 21 0.53 -5.00 3.79
CA LEU A 21 0.51 -4.84 2.34
C LEU A 21 -0.26 -3.56 2.07
N VAL A 22 0.33 -2.64 1.34
CA VAL A 22 -0.23 -1.31 1.11
C VAL A 22 -0.59 -1.20 -0.36
N THR A 23 -1.79 -0.73 -0.67
CA THR A 23 -2.17 -0.49 -2.05
C THR A 23 -2.86 0.86 -2.18
N PHE A 24 -2.70 1.46 -3.36
CA PHE A 24 -3.44 2.65 -3.75
C PHE A 24 -4.38 2.23 -4.86
N THR A 25 -5.66 2.49 -4.69
CA THR A 25 -6.65 2.00 -5.63
C THR A 25 -7.81 2.98 -5.75
N GLN A 26 -8.29 3.20 -6.96
CA GLN A 26 -9.50 3.99 -7.17
C GLN A 26 -10.74 3.11 -7.09
N SER A 27 -10.69 1.94 -7.70
CA SER A 27 -11.84 1.05 -7.79
C SER A 27 -11.93 0.06 -6.65
N GLY A 28 -10.81 -0.20 -5.99
CA GLY A 28 -10.72 -1.25 -4.97
C GLY A 28 -10.26 -2.60 -5.50
N ASP A 29 -10.01 -2.72 -6.80
CA ASP A 29 -9.70 -4.01 -7.40
C ASP A 29 -8.44 -4.65 -6.84
N SER A 30 -7.36 -3.88 -6.70
CA SER A 30 -6.11 -4.45 -6.20
C SER A 30 -6.25 -4.88 -4.74
N ALA A 31 -6.98 -4.10 -3.95
CA ALA A 31 -7.22 -4.48 -2.56
C ALA A 31 -8.03 -5.77 -2.47
N ARG A 32 -9.06 -5.89 -3.30
CA ARG A 32 -9.87 -7.11 -3.30
C ARG A 32 -9.10 -8.32 -3.78
N ARG A 33 -8.23 -8.15 -4.76
CA ARG A 33 -7.36 -9.23 -5.22
C ARG A 33 -6.43 -9.72 -4.12
N MET A 34 -5.83 -8.79 -3.39
CA MET A 34 -4.97 -9.17 -2.27
C MET A 34 -5.76 -9.83 -1.16
N ALA A 35 -6.96 -9.34 -0.87
CA ALA A 35 -7.80 -9.93 0.17
C ALA A 35 -8.16 -11.37 -0.15
N ARG A 36 -8.38 -11.69 -1.43
CA ARG A 36 -8.71 -13.05 -1.84
C ARG A 36 -7.58 -14.04 -1.61
N LEU A 37 -6.35 -13.56 -1.53
CA LEU A 37 -5.21 -14.43 -1.25
C LEU A 37 -5.17 -14.91 0.20
N ARG A 38 -5.93 -14.29 1.07
CA ARG A 38 -6.03 -14.66 2.49
C ARG A 38 -4.68 -14.73 3.18
N SER A 39 -3.77 -13.85 2.79
CA SER A 39 -2.50 -13.71 3.47
C SER A 39 -2.74 -13.27 4.92
N PRO A 40 -1.93 -13.72 5.89
CA PRO A 40 -2.07 -13.23 7.26
C PRO A 40 -1.65 -11.78 7.44
N ILE A 41 -0.99 -11.20 6.44
CA ILE A 41 -0.57 -9.80 6.52
C ILE A 41 -1.77 -8.92 6.22
N PRO A 42 -2.12 -7.97 7.11
CA PRO A 42 -3.25 -7.09 6.85
C PRO A 42 -2.96 -6.13 5.70
N ILE A 43 -4.01 -5.65 5.08
CA ILE A 43 -3.95 -4.79 3.90
C ILE A 43 -4.44 -3.40 4.27
N VAL A 44 -3.66 -2.37 3.94
CA VAL A 44 -4.13 -0.98 4.00
C VAL A 44 -4.39 -0.54 2.56
N ALA A 45 -5.58 -0.05 2.31
CA ALA A 45 -5.96 0.42 0.98
C ALA A 45 -6.24 1.91 1.02
N PHE A 46 -5.41 2.68 0.33
CA PHE A 46 -5.60 4.11 0.20
C PHE A 46 -6.37 4.40 -1.07
N THR A 47 -7.43 5.20 -0.96
CA THR A 47 -8.26 5.54 -2.11
C THR A 47 -8.75 6.98 -1.99
N PRO A 48 -8.84 7.71 -3.11
CA PRO A 48 -9.48 9.04 -3.09
C PRO A 48 -11.00 8.96 -3.14
N GLU A 49 -11.58 7.77 -3.32
CA GLU A 49 -13.00 7.60 -3.58
C GLU A 49 -13.72 7.11 -2.33
N VAL A 50 -14.64 7.93 -1.81
CA VAL A 50 -15.41 7.56 -0.62
C VAL A 50 -16.23 6.30 -0.86
N GLY A 51 -16.81 6.15 -2.05
CA GLY A 51 -17.58 4.94 -2.37
C GLY A 51 -16.74 3.68 -2.29
N THR A 52 -15.51 3.75 -2.78
CA THR A 52 -14.58 2.63 -2.71
C THR A 52 -14.22 2.34 -1.26
N TYR A 53 -13.94 3.39 -0.48
CA TYR A 53 -13.67 3.25 0.94
C TYR A 53 -14.79 2.47 1.63
N ASN A 54 -16.04 2.87 1.37
CA ASN A 54 -17.19 2.24 2.02
C ASN A 54 -17.30 0.76 1.65
N ARG A 55 -17.06 0.44 0.38
CA ARG A 55 -17.12 -0.96 -0.05
C ARG A 55 -16.00 -1.80 0.53
N LEU A 56 -14.79 -1.23 0.60
CA LEU A 56 -13.64 -1.97 1.12
C LEU A 56 -13.72 -2.19 2.62
N ALA A 57 -14.44 -1.34 3.33
CA ALA A 57 -14.63 -1.53 4.77
C ALA A 57 -15.30 -2.85 5.09
N LEU A 58 -15.98 -3.46 4.12
CA LEU A 58 -16.63 -4.75 4.29
C LEU A 58 -15.76 -5.92 3.85
N SER A 59 -14.60 -5.66 3.29
CA SER A 59 -13.73 -6.72 2.76
C SER A 59 -12.85 -7.28 3.86
N TRP A 60 -12.72 -8.60 3.86
CA TRP A 60 -11.88 -9.28 4.85
C TRP A 60 -10.42 -8.81 4.74
N GLY A 61 -9.85 -8.47 5.89
CA GLY A 61 -8.43 -8.17 5.97
C GLY A 61 -8.02 -6.82 5.40
N VAL A 62 -8.98 -5.98 4.99
CA VAL A 62 -8.67 -4.68 4.39
C VAL A 62 -9.03 -3.57 5.36
N GLU A 63 -8.10 -2.64 5.54
CA GLU A 63 -8.29 -1.42 6.32
C GLU A 63 -8.23 -0.25 5.33
N PRO A 64 -9.38 0.30 4.93
CA PRO A 64 -9.36 1.38 3.95
C PRO A 64 -9.13 2.74 4.57
N GLU A 65 -8.53 3.65 3.80
CA GLU A 65 -8.33 5.04 4.19
C GLU A 65 -8.61 5.93 2.98
N VAL A 66 -9.31 7.02 3.20
CA VAL A 66 -9.52 8.01 2.14
C VAL A 66 -8.35 8.97 2.15
N THR A 67 -7.70 9.12 0.99
CA THR A 67 -6.55 10.01 0.85
C THR A 67 -6.65 10.75 -0.48
N PRO A 68 -6.09 11.96 -0.57
CA PRO A 68 -6.05 12.65 -1.86
C PRO A 68 -5.25 11.85 -2.88
N MET A 69 -5.64 11.98 -4.14
CA MET A 69 -4.86 11.39 -5.23
C MET A 69 -3.55 12.14 -5.37
N VAL A 70 -2.48 11.39 -5.63
CA VAL A 70 -1.17 11.96 -5.93
C VAL A 70 -0.77 11.58 -7.33
N LYS A 71 0.13 12.37 -7.93
CA LYS A 71 0.50 12.19 -9.33
C LYS A 71 1.83 11.49 -9.51
N HIS A 72 2.66 11.44 -8.49
CA HIS A 72 4.01 10.90 -8.61
C HIS A 72 4.23 9.81 -7.59
N THR A 73 5.01 8.82 -7.98
CA THR A 73 5.31 7.68 -7.13
C THR A 73 5.96 8.10 -5.82
N ASP A 74 6.87 9.07 -5.87
CA ASP A 74 7.53 9.54 -4.65
C ASP A 74 6.54 10.13 -3.66
N GLU A 75 5.58 10.90 -4.17
CA GLU A 75 4.53 11.47 -3.31
C GLU A 75 3.67 10.37 -2.70
N MET A 76 3.41 9.33 -3.48
CA MET A 76 2.61 8.20 -3.02
C MET A 76 3.28 7.49 -1.87
N VAL A 77 4.56 7.21 -2.00
CA VAL A 77 5.33 6.54 -0.94
C VAL A 77 5.40 7.42 0.30
N LYS A 78 5.61 8.72 0.13
CA LYS A 78 5.66 9.65 1.24
C LYS A 78 4.32 9.73 1.97
N GLN A 79 3.23 9.74 1.21
CA GLN A 79 1.90 9.76 1.79
C GLN A 79 1.65 8.48 2.61
N ALA A 80 2.05 7.34 2.07
CA ALA A 80 1.91 6.08 2.79
C ALA A 80 2.70 6.11 4.10
N ASP A 81 3.96 6.54 4.05
CA ASP A 81 4.78 6.65 5.26
C ASP A 81 4.10 7.50 6.31
N THR A 82 3.70 8.70 5.92
CA THR A 82 3.09 9.65 6.85
C THR A 82 1.85 9.04 7.50
N LEU A 83 0.99 8.42 6.70
CA LEU A 83 -0.28 7.91 7.20
C LEU A 83 -0.11 6.65 8.03
N LEU A 84 0.82 5.78 7.66
CA LEU A 84 1.08 4.58 8.45
C LEU A 84 1.63 4.92 9.83
N ILE A 85 2.55 5.88 9.89
CA ILE A 85 3.12 6.31 11.17
C ILE A 85 2.05 7.02 12.00
N LYS A 86 1.34 7.95 11.41
CA LYS A 86 0.35 8.77 12.11
C LYS A 86 -0.78 7.92 12.67
N SER A 87 -1.21 6.91 11.95
CA SER A 87 -2.30 6.04 12.38
C SER A 87 -1.86 4.97 13.36
N GLY A 88 -0.56 4.87 13.63
CA GLY A 88 -0.03 3.85 14.52
C GLY A 88 0.04 2.46 13.94
N ARG A 89 -0.20 2.32 12.63
CA ARG A 89 -0.17 1.01 11.99
C ARG A 89 1.22 0.45 11.85
N ALA A 90 2.20 1.32 11.64
CA ALA A 90 3.58 0.89 11.48
C ALA A 90 4.52 1.87 12.14
N GLN A 91 5.65 1.38 12.57
CA GLN A 91 6.69 2.18 13.21
C GLN A 91 7.87 2.32 12.27
N ILE A 92 8.65 3.38 12.49
CA ILE A 92 9.86 3.61 11.71
C ILE A 92 10.74 2.37 11.81
N GLY A 93 11.22 1.91 10.65
CA GLY A 93 12.08 0.74 10.56
C GLY A 93 11.36 -0.54 10.19
N GLU A 94 10.03 -0.56 10.29
CA GLU A 94 9.27 -1.74 9.88
C GLU A 94 9.09 -1.76 8.37
N ASN A 95 8.98 -2.96 7.80
CA ASN A 95 8.80 -3.12 6.35
C ASN A 95 7.33 -3.20 6.00
N VAL A 96 7.00 -2.64 4.83
CA VAL A 96 5.70 -2.84 4.18
C VAL A 96 5.97 -3.14 2.71
N VAL A 97 5.00 -3.72 2.03
CA VAL A 97 5.08 -3.91 0.58
C VAL A 97 4.00 -3.05 -0.05
N ILE A 98 4.40 -2.16 -0.94
CA ILE A 98 3.49 -1.23 -1.60
C ILE A 98 3.20 -1.73 -3.01
N VAL A 99 1.93 -1.83 -3.34
CA VAL A 99 1.47 -2.27 -4.66
C VAL A 99 0.67 -1.14 -5.29
N ALA A 100 1.05 -0.74 -6.48
CA ALA A 100 0.41 0.40 -7.13
C ALA A 100 0.57 0.35 -8.63
N GLY A 101 -0.19 1.20 -9.33
CA GLY A 101 0.03 1.45 -10.73
C GLY A 101 1.14 2.47 -10.92
N SER A 102 1.84 2.35 -12.01
CA SER A 102 2.86 3.32 -12.40
C SER A 102 2.64 3.66 -13.87
N PRO A 103 2.27 4.88 -14.20
CA PRO A 103 2.10 6.03 -13.30
C PRO A 103 0.85 5.92 -12.42
N PRO A 104 0.85 6.60 -11.26
CA PRO A 104 -0.31 6.58 -10.37
C PRO A 104 -1.55 7.19 -11.03
N GLY A 105 -2.72 6.77 -10.54
CA GLY A 105 -3.98 7.39 -10.94
C GLY A 105 -4.64 6.78 -12.16
N ILE A 106 -4.05 5.74 -12.76
CA ILE A 106 -4.66 5.06 -13.91
C ILE A 106 -5.38 3.82 -13.39
N PRO A 107 -6.72 3.78 -13.48
CA PRO A 107 -7.48 2.64 -12.97
C PRO A 107 -7.05 1.33 -13.64
N GLY A 108 -6.98 0.29 -12.84
CA GLY A 108 -6.67 -1.05 -13.34
C GLY A 108 -5.23 -1.29 -13.73
N SER A 109 -4.34 -0.35 -13.45
CA SER A 109 -2.95 -0.43 -13.90
C SER A 109 -1.99 -0.92 -12.80
N THR A 110 -2.42 -1.82 -11.94
CA THR A 110 -1.53 -2.39 -10.93
C THR A 110 -0.40 -3.12 -11.63
N ASN A 111 0.78 -2.53 -11.63
CA ASN A 111 1.89 -3.06 -12.42
C ASN A 111 3.24 -2.97 -11.71
N ALA A 112 3.25 -2.58 -10.43
CA ALA A 112 4.51 -2.42 -9.72
C ALA A 112 4.33 -2.74 -8.24
N MET A 113 5.37 -3.30 -7.64
CA MET A 113 5.42 -3.42 -6.19
C MET A 113 6.79 -3.00 -5.72
N ARG A 114 6.88 -2.57 -4.46
CA ARG A 114 8.17 -2.27 -3.87
C ARG A 114 8.14 -2.59 -2.38
N VAL A 115 9.28 -3.08 -1.89
CA VAL A 115 9.48 -3.21 -0.46
C VAL A 115 9.93 -1.86 0.05
N HIS A 116 9.28 -1.37 1.08
CA HIS A 116 9.56 -0.05 1.62
C HIS A 116 9.76 -0.15 3.12
N ARG A 117 10.81 0.48 3.62
CA ARG A 117 11.03 0.61 5.05
C ARG A 117 10.38 1.90 5.54
N VAL A 118 9.46 1.76 6.49
CA VAL A 118 8.70 2.89 7.00
C VAL A 118 9.64 3.92 7.63
N GLY A 119 9.42 5.17 7.31
CA GLY A 119 10.22 6.28 7.77
C GLY A 119 11.23 6.77 6.73
N ASP A 120 11.56 5.95 5.75
CA ASP A 120 12.59 6.31 4.78
C ASP A 120 12.16 7.45 3.85
N ALA A 121 10.85 7.65 3.69
CA ALA A 121 10.36 8.69 2.78
C ALA A 121 10.11 10.02 3.46
N VAL A 122 9.98 10.06 4.79
CA VAL A 122 9.61 11.28 5.50
C VAL A 122 10.67 11.79 6.43
N GLY A 123 11.44 10.95 7.05
CA GLY A 123 12.32 11.32 8.14
C GLY A 123 13.69 11.81 7.73
N GLY A 124 13.81 12.52 6.61
CA GLY A 124 15.14 12.89 6.16
C GLY A 124 15.92 11.68 5.74
N VAL A 125 15.26 10.80 5.05
CA VAL A 125 15.76 9.49 4.71
C VAL A 125 17.15 9.50 4.11
N VAL A 126 17.43 10.53 3.33
CA VAL A 126 18.71 10.57 2.65
C VAL A 126 19.84 10.56 3.65
N GLU A 127 19.64 11.24 4.78
CA GLU A 127 20.64 11.28 5.82
C GLU A 127 20.89 9.91 6.41
N ALA A 128 19.85 9.11 6.51
CA ALA A 128 19.97 7.81 7.15
C ALA A 128 20.88 6.86 6.41
N TYR A 129 21.13 7.12 5.16
CA TYR A 129 21.94 6.23 4.36
C TYR A 129 23.42 6.57 4.35
N ARG A 130 23.78 7.60 4.99
CA ARG A 130 25.17 8.02 4.99
C ARG A 130 25.96 7.52 6.14
#